data_37030f2b32ae7fa700610aba8668e970
#
_entry.id   37030f2b32ae7fa700610aba8668e970
#
_cell.length_a   1.000
_cell.length_b   1.000
_cell.length_c   1.000
_cell.angle_alpha   90.00
_cell.angle_beta   90.00
_cell.angle_gamma   90.00
#
_symmetry.space_group_name_H-M   'P 1'
#
loop_
_entity.id
_entity.type
_entity.pdbx_description
1 polymer ?
#
loop_
_entity_poly.entity_id
_entity_poly.type
_entity_poly.pdbx_seq_one_letter_code
_entity_poly.pdbx_strand_id
1 'polypeptide(L)'
;MRTNQPVNNNNDLLSVVDNLLEEELGLKRSDTGGKVTFAGLDPLRPTVLKTGAASAAAAAVGSIASAILHRQRGGKGQDIHIDLRKAYVYQSPWQDVLYNCTTLNGHSIMVLTNTFGGAIFPTRDNRFVMLVAPYPSQQAKVAKLLRAGMVPENLAQATRKWDALDLEAAGQEIQLPITMVRTQEEYQASEQFKAHASTPLIQ
;
A
#
# COMPACT_ATOMS: atom_id res chain seq x y z
N MET A 1 -17.46 -13.74 13.52
CA MET A 1 -16.08 -14.26 13.34
C MET A 1 -15.97 -14.83 11.94
N ARG A 2 -15.36 -14.13 10.99
CA ARG A 2 -15.07 -14.69 9.68
C ARG A 2 -13.83 -15.57 9.84
N THR A 3 -13.96 -16.84 9.56
CA THR A 3 -12.88 -17.81 9.61
C THR A 3 -11.77 -17.39 8.64
N ASN A 4 -10.60 -17.13 9.17
CA ASN A 4 -9.36 -16.90 8.42
C ASN A 4 -8.94 -18.23 7.77
N GLN A 5 -9.65 -18.67 6.74
CA GLN A 5 -9.19 -19.78 5.92
C GLN A 5 -8.04 -19.30 5.05
N PRO A 6 -6.91 -20.00 5.01
CA PRO A 6 -5.84 -19.67 4.08
C PRO A 6 -6.39 -19.72 2.65
N VAL A 7 -5.94 -18.79 1.80
CA VAL A 7 -6.21 -18.85 0.36
C VAL A 7 -5.38 -20.02 -0.18
N ASN A 8 -5.92 -21.21 -0.02
CA ASN A 8 -5.27 -22.45 -0.45
C ASN A 8 -5.60 -22.82 -1.90
N ASN A 9 -6.24 -21.92 -2.64
CA ASN A 9 -6.75 -22.30 -3.93
C ASN A 9 -6.16 -21.39 -5.03
N ASN A 10 -5.22 -21.96 -5.80
CA ASN A 10 -4.77 -21.39 -7.08
C ASN A 10 -5.95 -20.91 -7.94
N ASN A 11 -7.10 -21.57 -7.84
CA ASN A 11 -8.30 -21.25 -8.61
C ASN A 11 -8.91 -19.91 -8.18
N ASP A 12 -8.89 -19.54 -6.90
CA ASP A 12 -9.42 -18.27 -6.43
C ASP A 12 -8.59 -17.09 -6.95
N LEU A 13 -7.26 -17.21 -6.91
CA LEU A 13 -6.37 -16.20 -7.47
C LEU A 13 -6.48 -16.10 -8.99
N LEU A 14 -6.59 -17.23 -9.68
CA LEU A 14 -6.80 -17.25 -11.12
C LEU A 14 -8.12 -16.58 -11.50
N SER A 15 -9.20 -16.83 -10.74
CA SER A 15 -10.48 -16.16 -10.96
C SER A 15 -10.41 -14.65 -10.77
N VAL A 16 -9.73 -14.18 -9.72
CA VAL A 16 -9.52 -12.72 -9.51
C VAL A 16 -8.71 -12.11 -10.66
N VAL A 17 -7.67 -12.78 -11.12
CA VAL A 17 -6.84 -12.30 -12.23
C VAL A 17 -7.63 -12.29 -13.53
N ASP A 18 -8.42 -13.34 -13.81
CA ASP A 18 -9.26 -13.41 -15.01
C ASP A 18 -10.29 -12.27 -15.03
N ASN A 19 -10.96 -11.99 -13.90
CA ASN A 19 -11.90 -10.88 -13.80
C ASN A 19 -11.22 -9.53 -14.07
N LEU A 20 -10.04 -9.27 -13.46
CA LEU A 20 -9.29 -8.03 -13.71
C LEU A 20 -8.85 -7.89 -15.17
N LEU A 21 -8.44 -8.99 -15.80
CA LEU A 21 -8.03 -8.97 -17.21
C LEU A 21 -9.22 -8.69 -18.14
N GLU A 22 -10.34 -9.39 -17.92
CA GLU A 22 -11.49 -9.31 -18.80
C GLU A 22 -12.27 -8.00 -18.61
N GLU A 23 -12.56 -7.62 -17.36
CA GLU A 23 -13.41 -6.47 -17.06
C GLU A 23 -12.68 -5.13 -17.26
N GLU A 24 -11.39 -5.06 -16.87
CA GLU A 24 -10.65 -3.79 -16.88
C GLU A 24 -9.79 -3.61 -18.16
N LEU A 25 -9.30 -4.70 -18.75
CA LEU A 25 -8.33 -4.63 -19.86
C LEU A 25 -8.82 -5.26 -21.16
N GLY A 26 -9.93 -6.00 -21.15
CA GLY A 26 -10.42 -6.74 -22.30
C GLY A 26 -9.45 -7.82 -22.80
N LEU A 27 -8.61 -8.36 -21.92
CA LEU A 27 -7.60 -9.39 -22.21
C LEU A 27 -8.02 -10.73 -21.64
N LYS A 28 -7.48 -11.81 -22.21
CA LYS A 28 -7.67 -13.17 -21.69
C LYS A 28 -6.32 -13.78 -21.31
N ARG A 29 -6.29 -14.46 -20.16
CA ARG A 29 -5.10 -15.18 -19.70
C ARG A 29 -4.58 -16.18 -20.73
N SER A 30 -5.46 -16.83 -21.47
CA SER A 30 -5.10 -17.78 -22.57
C SER A 30 -4.27 -17.12 -23.68
N ASP A 31 -4.35 -15.82 -23.84
CA ASP A 31 -3.63 -15.08 -24.90
C ASP A 31 -2.12 -15.01 -24.66
N THR A 32 -1.65 -15.39 -23.47
CA THR A 32 -0.21 -15.58 -23.19
C THR A 32 0.39 -16.72 -24.00
N GLY A 33 -0.43 -17.70 -24.39
CA GLY A 33 0.02 -18.94 -25.05
C GLY A 33 0.77 -19.91 -24.12
N GLY A 34 0.72 -19.69 -22.81
CA GLY A 34 1.35 -20.51 -21.78
C GLY A 34 0.45 -20.69 -20.54
N LYS A 35 0.99 -21.29 -19.49
CA LYS A 35 0.30 -21.53 -18.22
C LYS A 35 0.61 -20.43 -17.22
N VAL A 36 -0.40 -20.03 -16.44
CA VAL A 36 -0.22 -19.11 -15.29
C VAL A 36 -0.47 -19.89 -14.00
N THR A 37 0.51 -19.87 -13.11
CA THR A 37 0.47 -20.63 -11.86
C THR A 37 0.92 -19.76 -10.68
N PHE A 38 0.36 -20.05 -9.50
CA PHE A 38 0.73 -19.39 -8.25
C PHE A 38 1.31 -20.41 -7.26
N ALA A 39 2.26 -19.98 -6.43
CA ALA A 39 2.80 -20.76 -5.32
C ALA A 39 2.83 -19.93 -4.03
N GLY A 40 2.72 -20.61 -2.89
CA GLY A 40 2.72 -19.99 -1.57
C GLY A 40 1.34 -19.92 -0.93
N LEU A 41 1.30 -19.48 0.31
CA LEU A 41 0.11 -19.39 1.14
C LEU A 41 -0.03 -17.97 1.68
N ASP A 42 -1.24 -17.50 1.88
CA ASP A 42 -1.58 -16.25 2.55
C ASP A 42 -2.47 -16.56 3.77
N PRO A 43 -2.34 -15.90 4.91
CA PRO A 43 -1.59 -14.66 5.14
C PRO A 43 -0.08 -14.88 5.33
N LEU A 44 0.73 -14.03 4.70
CA LEU A 44 2.19 -14.01 4.86
C LEU A 44 2.63 -13.32 6.16
N ARG A 45 1.76 -12.52 6.75
CA ARG A 45 1.93 -11.82 8.01
C ARG A 45 0.68 -11.95 8.88
N PRO A 46 0.76 -11.74 10.19
CA PRO A 46 -0.39 -11.72 11.09
C PRO A 46 -1.25 -10.45 10.83
N THR A 47 -2.01 -10.48 9.75
CA THR A 47 -2.91 -9.41 9.30
C THR A 47 -4.23 -10.00 8.82
N VAL A 48 -5.29 -9.22 8.88
CA VAL A 48 -6.60 -9.58 8.31
C VAL A 48 -6.65 -9.41 6.79
N LEU A 49 -5.67 -8.71 6.22
CA LEU A 49 -5.57 -8.44 4.79
C LEU A 49 -4.78 -9.55 4.09
N LYS A 50 -5.27 -10.01 2.96
CA LYS A 50 -4.60 -10.99 2.09
C LYS A 50 -3.57 -10.28 1.18
N THR A 51 -2.53 -9.72 1.81
CA THR A 51 -1.55 -8.87 1.11
C THR A 51 -0.70 -9.64 0.10
N GLY A 52 -0.37 -10.90 0.41
CA GLY A 52 0.36 -11.76 -0.52
C GLY A 52 -0.45 -12.07 -1.77
N ALA A 53 -1.74 -12.39 -1.61
CA ALA A 53 -2.65 -12.65 -2.71
C ALA A 53 -2.87 -11.41 -3.58
N ALA A 54 -3.09 -10.25 -2.96
CA ALA A 54 -3.26 -8.98 -3.69
C ALA A 54 -2.02 -8.62 -4.50
N SER A 55 -0.82 -8.74 -3.90
CA SER A 55 0.45 -8.51 -4.59
C SER A 55 0.68 -9.48 -5.74
N ALA A 56 0.34 -10.77 -5.53
CA ALA A 56 0.48 -11.78 -6.56
C ALA A 56 -0.49 -11.56 -7.74
N ALA A 57 -1.73 -11.15 -7.46
CA ALA A 57 -2.69 -10.82 -8.52
C ALA A 57 -2.21 -9.62 -9.36
N ALA A 58 -1.75 -8.55 -8.72
CA ALA A 58 -1.22 -7.39 -9.43
C ALA A 58 0.01 -7.74 -10.29
N ALA A 59 0.95 -8.53 -9.74
CA ALA A 59 2.11 -9.00 -10.48
C ALA A 59 1.73 -9.89 -11.67
N ALA A 60 0.71 -10.74 -11.49
CA ALA A 60 0.21 -11.61 -12.55
C ALA A 60 -0.40 -10.81 -13.71
N VAL A 61 -1.26 -9.84 -13.42
CA VAL A 61 -1.89 -8.99 -14.46
C VAL A 61 -0.82 -8.31 -15.33
N GLY A 62 0.18 -7.66 -14.71
CA GLY A 62 1.28 -7.02 -15.43
C GLY A 62 2.13 -8.00 -16.25
N SER A 63 2.41 -9.18 -15.70
CA SER A 63 3.19 -10.23 -16.39
C SER A 63 2.42 -10.81 -17.58
N ILE A 64 1.11 -11.04 -17.42
CA ILE A 64 0.22 -11.54 -18.47
C ILE A 64 0.16 -10.53 -19.63
N ALA A 65 -0.11 -9.25 -19.32
CA ALA A 65 -0.17 -8.19 -20.33
C ALA A 65 1.16 -8.10 -21.11
N SER A 66 2.29 -8.21 -20.41
CA SER A 66 3.62 -8.21 -21.03
C SER A 66 3.84 -9.42 -21.95
N ALA A 67 3.42 -10.61 -21.51
CA ALA A 67 3.53 -11.85 -22.31
C ALA A 67 2.63 -11.80 -23.56
N ILE A 68 1.41 -11.25 -23.43
CA ILE A 68 0.52 -11.02 -24.58
C ILE A 68 1.15 -10.07 -25.58
N LEU A 69 1.69 -8.94 -25.11
CA LEU A 69 2.39 -7.98 -25.99
C LEU A 69 3.60 -8.61 -26.68
N HIS A 70 4.40 -9.40 -25.96
CA HIS A 70 5.51 -10.15 -26.55
C HIS A 70 5.02 -11.08 -27.66
N ARG A 71 3.94 -11.80 -27.43
CA ARG A 71 3.34 -12.72 -28.41
C ARG A 71 2.78 -11.99 -29.63
N GLN A 72 2.12 -10.85 -29.43
CA GLN A 72 1.65 -9.98 -30.54
C GLN A 72 2.79 -9.47 -31.41
N ARG A 73 3.99 -9.33 -30.85
CA ARG A 73 5.21 -8.96 -31.60
C ARG A 73 5.94 -10.15 -32.24
N GLY A 74 5.29 -11.30 -32.33
CA GLY A 74 5.85 -12.52 -32.96
C GLY A 74 6.64 -13.41 -32.01
N GLY A 75 6.63 -13.15 -30.71
CA GLY A 75 7.25 -13.99 -29.70
C GLY A 75 6.47 -15.29 -29.45
N LYS A 76 7.12 -16.26 -28.81
CA LYS A 76 6.51 -17.54 -28.39
C LYS A 76 5.67 -17.34 -27.14
N GLY A 77 4.69 -18.24 -26.90
CA GLY A 77 3.95 -18.35 -25.65
C GLY A 77 4.88 -18.53 -24.46
N GLN A 78 4.50 -17.98 -23.31
CA GLN A 78 5.32 -17.99 -22.09
C GLN A 78 4.51 -18.51 -20.91
N ASP A 79 5.10 -19.42 -20.14
CA ASP A 79 4.59 -19.79 -18.83
C ASP A 79 4.93 -18.71 -17.80
N ILE A 80 3.98 -18.41 -16.94
CA ILE A 80 4.11 -17.42 -15.88
C ILE A 80 3.93 -18.11 -14.53
N HIS A 81 4.90 -17.97 -13.67
CA HIS A 81 4.86 -18.51 -12.32
C HIS A 81 5.06 -17.40 -11.29
N ILE A 82 4.08 -17.22 -10.39
CA ILE A 82 4.09 -16.19 -9.36
C ILE A 82 4.18 -16.84 -7.97
N ASP A 83 5.26 -16.56 -7.27
CA ASP A 83 5.39 -16.88 -5.83
C ASP A 83 4.85 -15.72 -5.00
N LEU A 84 3.87 -15.98 -4.13
CA LEU A 84 3.18 -14.98 -3.32
C LEU A 84 4.15 -14.18 -2.43
N ARG A 85 5.16 -14.85 -1.87
CA ARG A 85 6.15 -14.19 -1.00
C ARG A 85 7.04 -13.26 -1.81
N LYS A 86 7.50 -13.70 -2.99
CA LYS A 86 8.32 -12.87 -3.88
C LYS A 86 7.52 -11.65 -4.37
N ALA A 87 6.27 -11.86 -4.78
CA ALA A 87 5.40 -10.77 -5.21
C ALA A 87 5.16 -9.76 -4.07
N TYR A 88 4.90 -10.24 -2.86
CA TYR A 88 4.72 -9.40 -1.68
C TYR A 88 5.97 -8.58 -1.37
N VAL A 89 7.13 -9.21 -1.30
CA VAL A 89 8.40 -8.53 -1.00
C VAL A 89 8.76 -7.51 -2.09
N TYR A 90 8.53 -7.85 -3.35
CA TYR A 90 8.78 -6.94 -4.47
C TYR A 90 7.90 -5.67 -4.41
N GLN A 91 6.65 -5.81 -4.00
CA GLN A 91 5.69 -4.69 -3.92
C GLN A 91 5.73 -3.96 -2.57
N SER A 92 6.45 -4.49 -1.59
CA SER A 92 6.62 -3.88 -0.25
C SER A 92 8.06 -3.44 0.02
N PRO A 93 8.68 -2.64 -0.90
CA PRO A 93 10.11 -2.32 -0.82
C PRO A 93 10.47 -1.52 0.43
N TRP A 94 9.55 -0.71 0.95
CA TRP A 94 9.80 0.14 2.11
C TRP A 94 9.92 -0.64 3.41
N GLN A 95 9.04 -1.62 3.63
CA GLN A 95 8.99 -2.30 4.92
C GLN A 95 9.94 -3.50 5.00
N ASP A 96 10.04 -4.30 3.96
CA ASP A 96 10.77 -5.55 4.03
C ASP A 96 12.15 -5.49 3.34
N VAL A 97 12.27 -4.76 2.25
CA VAL A 97 13.54 -4.66 1.51
C VAL A 97 14.38 -3.48 1.99
N LEU A 98 13.80 -2.27 2.03
CA LEU A 98 14.55 -1.08 2.41
C LEU A 98 14.97 -1.11 3.88
N TYR A 99 14.05 -1.52 4.77
CA TYR A 99 14.28 -1.50 6.21
C TYR A 99 15.16 -2.64 6.71
N ASN A 100 15.00 -3.83 6.11
CA ASN A 100 15.68 -5.03 6.63
C ASN A 100 16.84 -5.50 5.77
N CYS A 101 16.86 -5.18 4.47
CA CYS A 101 17.82 -5.73 3.53
C CYS A 101 18.80 -4.68 3.00
N THR A 102 18.46 -3.39 3.05
CA THR A 102 19.35 -2.34 2.55
C THR A 102 20.27 -1.86 3.66
N THR A 103 21.58 -2.07 3.47
CA THR A 103 22.60 -1.64 4.44
C THR A 103 23.61 -0.72 3.76
N LEU A 104 24.14 0.23 4.53
CA LEU A 104 25.29 1.02 4.17
C LEU A 104 26.40 0.75 5.19
N ASN A 105 27.54 0.22 4.74
CA ASN A 105 28.64 -0.19 5.61
C ASN A 105 28.23 -1.15 6.74
N GLY A 106 27.31 -2.09 6.47
CA GLY A 106 26.81 -3.07 7.43
C GLY A 106 25.73 -2.55 8.40
N HIS A 107 25.34 -1.30 8.31
CA HIS A 107 24.26 -0.72 9.13
C HIS A 107 22.99 -0.52 8.32
N SER A 108 21.83 -0.82 8.89
CA SER A 108 20.55 -0.55 8.25
C SER A 108 20.44 0.92 7.88
N ILE A 109 20.05 1.21 6.65
CA ILE A 109 19.85 2.58 6.15
C ILE A 109 18.87 3.37 7.02
N MET A 110 17.92 2.71 7.66
CA MET A 110 16.93 3.33 8.53
C MET A 110 17.52 3.86 9.83
N VAL A 111 18.53 3.20 10.37
CA VAL A 111 19.26 3.68 11.56
C VAL A 111 20.07 4.93 11.21
N LEU A 112 20.61 4.99 10.00
CA LEU A 112 21.47 6.09 9.55
C LEU A 112 20.68 7.34 9.17
N THR A 113 19.45 7.20 8.72
CA THR A 113 18.66 8.35 8.24
C THR A 113 17.85 9.03 9.34
N ASN A 114 17.60 8.36 10.48
CA ASN A 114 16.77 8.86 11.59
C ASN A 114 15.53 9.65 11.09
N THR A 115 14.92 9.16 10.00
CA THR A 115 13.81 9.84 9.35
C THR A 115 12.51 9.45 10.00
N PHE A 116 11.78 10.43 10.51
CA PHE A 116 10.39 10.25 10.90
C PHE A 116 9.56 10.06 9.63
N GLY A 117 9.30 8.81 9.26
CA GLY A 117 8.56 8.48 8.04
C GLY A 117 7.06 8.77 8.14
N GLY A 118 6.51 8.64 9.32
CA GLY A 118 5.10 8.86 9.61
C GLY A 118 4.61 7.97 10.75
N ALA A 119 3.62 8.44 11.50
CA ALA A 119 2.95 7.69 12.54
C ALA A 119 1.53 8.20 12.77
N ILE A 120 0.75 7.40 13.51
CA ILE A 120 -0.61 7.74 13.92
C ILE A 120 -0.55 8.24 15.36
N PHE A 121 -1.14 9.41 15.61
CA PHE A 121 -1.16 10.08 16.90
C PHE A 121 -2.58 10.35 17.37
N PRO A 122 -2.88 10.23 18.69
CA PRO A 122 -4.17 10.57 19.25
C PRO A 122 -4.38 12.09 19.27
N THR A 123 -5.64 12.51 19.18
CA THR A 123 -6.08 13.90 19.26
C THR A 123 -6.96 14.16 20.47
N ARG A 124 -7.29 15.42 20.75
CA ARG A 124 -8.09 15.85 21.92
C ARG A 124 -9.51 15.26 21.92
N ASP A 125 -10.10 15.16 20.73
CA ASP A 125 -11.46 14.66 20.48
C ASP A 125 -11.57 13.13 20.41
N ASN A 126 -10.59 12.40 21.01
CA ASN A 126 -10.51 10.93 21.00
C ASN A 126 -10.46 10.32 19.58
N ARG A 127 -9.99 11.08 18.62
CA ARG A 127 -9.71 10.62 17.26
C ARG A 127 -8.21 10.39 17.09
N PHE A 128 -7.82 10.11 15.86
CA PHE A 128 -6.43 9.94 15.48
C PHE A 128 -6.14 10.71 14.20
N VAL A 129 -4.91 11.16 14.08
CA VAL A 129 -4.36 11.72 12.85
C VAL A 129 -3.15 10.92 12.42
N MET A 130 -3.03 10.67 11.14
CA MET A 130 -1.80 10.20 10.52
C MET A 130 -0.97 11.42 10.10
N LEU A 131 0.25 11.51 10.60
CA LEU A 131 1.19 12.56 10.27
C LEU A 131 2.35 11.93 9.50
N VAL A 132 2.62 12.44 8.29
CA VAL A 132 3.68 11.96 7.40
C VAL A 132 4.65 13.11 7.10
N ALA A 133 5.94 12.93 7.43
CA ALA A 133 6.96 13.96 7.23
C ALA A 133 8.33 13.32 6.96
N PRO A 134 8.52 12.62 5.83
CA PRO A 134 9.76 11.92 5.53
C PRO A 134 10.93 12.86 5.18
N TYR A 135 10.65 14.10 4.80
CA TYR A 135 11.67 15.05 4.38
C TYR A 135 11.99 16.08 5.48
N PRO A 136 13.27 16.50 5.65
CA PRO A 136 13.66 17.48 6.66
C PRO A 136 12.86 18.78 6.60
N SER A 137 12.52 19.27 5.40
CA SER A 137 11.68 20.46 5.22
C SER A 137 10.27 20.29 5.77
N GLN A 138 9.68 19.10 5.63
CA GLN A 138 8.37 18.77 6.20
C GLN A 138 8.47 18.64 7.72
N GLN A 139 9.52 18.01 8.24
CA GLN A 139 9.75 17.90 9.67
C GLN A 139 9.87 19.28 10.33
N ALA A 140 10.56 20.21 9.70
CA ALA A 140 10.64 21.61 10.18
C ALA A 140 9.27 22.30 10.23
N LYS A 141 8.41 22.06 9.23
CA LYS A 141 7.03 22.59 9.21
C LYS A 141 6.19 21.96 10.33
N VAL A 142 6.28 20.64 10.55
CA VAL A 142 5.58 19.95 11.63
C VAL A 142 6.02 20.49 12.99
N ALA A 143 7.34 20.59 13.22
CA ALA A 143 7.88 21.13 14.46
C ALA A 143 7.38 22.55 14.75
N LYS A 144 7.27 23.39 13.72
CA LYS A 144 6.72 24.73 13.82
C LYS A 144 5.22 24.74 14.12
N LEU A 145 4.44 23.94 13.40
CA LEU A 145 2.98 23.85 13.57
C LEU A 145 2.61 23.36 14.97
N LEU A 146 3.23 22.26 15.38
CA LEU A 146 2.92 21.62 16.66
C LEU A 146 3.69 22.22 17.84
N ARG A 147 4.69 23.08 17.58
CA ARG A 147 5.62 23.62 18.59
C ARG A 147 6.23 22.51 19.44
N ALA A 148 6.68 21.43 18.79
CA ALA A 148 7.17 20.22 19.41
C ALA A 148 8.42 19.68 18.69
N GLY A 149 9.28 19.04 19.45
CA GLY A 149 10.41 18.29 18.87
C GLY A 149 9.90 17.05 18.09
N MET A 150 10.66 16.65 17.06
CA MET A 150 10.33 15.53 16.16
C MET A 150 10.64 14.17 16.79
N VAL A 151 10.20 13.96 18.02
CA VAL A 151 10.21 12.65 18.70
C VAL A 151 8.78 12.23 18.99
N PRO A 152 8.47 10.93 18.91
CA PRO A 152 7.09 10.44 18.97
C PRO A 152 6.31 10.90 20.21
N GLU A 153 6.97 10.95 21.36
CA GLU A 153 6.36 11.34 22.64
C GLU A 153 5.91 12.81 22.63
N ASN A 154 6.76 13.70 22.11
CA ASN A 154 6.47 15.11 22.02
C ASN A 154 5.36 15.38 21.02
N LEU A 155 5.38 14.68 19.89
CA LEU A 155 4.33 14.77 18.87
C LEU A 155 2.99 14.28 19.41
N ALA A 156 2.96 13.14 20.12
CA ALA A 156 1.75 12.62 20.75
C ALA A 156 1.16 13.59 21.79
N GLN A 157 2.00 14.29 22.56
CA GLN A 157 1.53 15.31 23.50
C GLN A 157 1.00 16.57 22.78
N ALA A 158 1.63 16.93 21.69
CA ALA A 158 1.25 18.12 20.92
C ALA A 158 -0.06 17.92 20.14
N THR A 159 -0.25 16.76 19.51
CA THR A 159 -1.47 16.43 18.76
C THR A 159 -2.71 16.33 19.66
N ARG A 160 -2.56 15.92 20.93
CA ARG A 160 -3.65 15.94 21.91
C ARG A 160 -4.18 17.32 22.30
N LYS A 161 -3.55 18.38 21.83
CA LYS A 161 -4.04 19.74 22.00
C LYS A 161 -4.97 20.19 20.87
N TRP A 162 -5.10 19.38 19.82
CA TRP A 162 -5.85 19.65 18.61
C TRP A 162 -7.00 18.67 18.44
N ASP A 163 -8.10 19.11 17.87
CA ASP A 163 -9.09 18.25 17.29
C ASP A 163 -8.60 17.73 15.93
N ALA A 164 -8.98 16.52 15.53
CA ALA A 164 -8.41 15.87 14.39
C ALA A 164 -8.62 16.63 13.07
N LEU A 165 -9.84 17.17 12.86
CA LEU A 165 -10.16 17.97 11.67
C LEU A 165 -9.44 19.32 11.65
N ASP A 166 -9.28 19.98 12.80
CA ASP A 166 -8.57 21.26 12.89
C ASP A 166 -7.09 21.07 12.54
N LEU A 167 -6.49 19.98 13.02
CA LEU A 167 -5.09 19.67 12.71
C LEU A 167 -4.91 19.27 11.25
N GLU A 168 -5.86 18.52 10.68
CA GLU A 168 -5.87 18.21 9.24
C GLU A 168 -5.93 19.49 8.41
N ALA A 169 -6.84 20.41 8.73
CA ALA A 169 -6.98 21.68 8.02
C ALA A 169 -5.72 22.55 8.13
N ALA A 170 -5.15 22.68 9.33
CA ALA A 170 -3.91 23.43 9.54
C ALA A 170 -2.71 22.79 8.79
N GLY A 171 -2.69 21.46 8.67
CA GLY A 171 -1.70 20.76 7.85
C GLY A 171 -1.86 21.08 6.36
N GLN A 172 -3.08 21.07 5.85
CA GLN A 172 -3.36 21.39 4.44
C GLN A 172 -2.94 22.81 4.06
N GLU A 173 -3.19 23.81 4.91
CA GLU A 173 -2.78 25.19 4.67
C GLU A 173 -1.28 25.35 4.43
N ILE A 174 -0.46 24.56 5.08
CA ILE A 174 1.00 24.58 4.94
C ILE A 174 1.55 23.44 4.08
N GLN A 175 0.68 22.74 3.36
CA GLN A 175 1.03 21.63 2.46
C GLN A 175 1.79 20.50 3.18
N LEU A 176 1.28 20.09 4.32
CA LEU A 176 1.72 18.91 5.04
C LEU A 176 0.69 17.80 4.92
N PRO A 177 1.11 16.54 4.68
CA PRO A 177 0.21 15.38 4.68
C PRO A 177 -0.12 14.98 6.13
N ILE A 178 -1.04 15.72 6.73
CA ILE A 178 -1.67 15.39 8.01
C ILE A 178 -3.13 15.07 7.70
N THR A 179 -3.59 13.89 8.10
CA THR A 179 -4.92 13.40 7.75
C THR A 179 -5.59 12.76 8.95
N MET A 180 -6.84 13.10 9.22
CA MET A 180 -7.65 12.40 10.21
C MET A 180 -7.86 10.95 9.79
N VAL A 181 -7.69 10.02 10.73
CA VAL A 181 -8.04 8.61 10.52
C VAL A 181 -9.55 8.49 10.53
N ARG A 182 -10.12 8.17 9.37
CA ARG A 182 -11.56 8.03 9.15
C ARG A 182 -11.98 6.58 9.28
N THR A 183 -13.22 6.33 9.69
CA THR A 183 -13.86 5.03 9.50
C THR A 183 -14.14 4.80 8.01
N GLN A 184 -14.48 3.56 7.66
CA GLN A 184 -14.84 3.24 6.28
C GLN A 184 -16.10 4.02 5.84
N GLU A 185 -17.07 4.16 6.72
CA GLU A 185 -18.32 4.89 6.46
C GLU A 185 -18.06 6.38 6.25
N GLU A 186 -17.22 6.99 7.10
CA GLU A 186 -16.81 8.39 6.96
C GLU A 186 -16.04 8.63 5.66
N TYR A 187 -15.18 7.69 5.27
CA TYR A 187 -14.46 7.78 4.00
C TYR A 187 -15.42 7.68 2.82
N GLN A 188 -16.34 6.71 2.83
CA GLN A 188 -17.32 6.53 1.76
C GLN A 188 -18.29 7.71 1.63
N ALA A 189 -18.57 8.43 2.73
CA ALA A 189 -19.36 9.66 2.71
C ALA A 189 -18.61 10.89 2.18
N SER A 190 -17.28 10.81 2.05
CA SER A 190 -16.42 11.93 1.65
C SER A 190 -16.59 12.30 0.18
N GLU A 191 -16.37 13.58 -0.15
CA GLU A 191 -16.34 14.05 -1.55
C GLU A 191 -15.22 13.38 -2.34
N GLN A 192 -14.10 13.08 -1.70
CA GLN A 192 -12.99 12.36 -2.32
C GLN A 192 -13.41 10.98 -2.80
N PHE A 193 -14.11 10.21 -1.97
CA PHE A 193 -14.61 8.89 -2.37
C PHE A 193 -15.59 9.00 -3.52
N LYS A 194 -16.58 9.92 -3.43
CA LYS A 194 -17.57 10.13 -4.49
C LYS A 194 -16.92 10.50 -5.82
N ALA A 195 -15.88 11.33 -5.79
CA ALA A 195 -15.20 11.78 -7.01
C ALA A 195 -14.49 10.64 -7.77
N HIS A 196 -14.02 9.60 -7.07
CA HIS A 196 -13.32 8.50 -7.73
C HIS A 196 -14.06 7.16 -7.71
N ALA A 197 -15.22 7.07 -7.06
CA ALA A 197 -15.97 5.82 -6.92
C ALA A 197 -16.37 5.17 -8.26
N SER A 198 -16.52 5.98 -9.31
CA SER A 198 -16.82 5.53 -10.67
C SER A 198 -15.59 5.33 -11.55
N THR A 199 -14.39 5.57 -11.01
CA THR A 199 -13.15 5.45 -11.78
C THR A 199 -12.76 3.96 -11.86
N PRO A 200 -12.41 3.44 -13.05
CA PRO A 200 -11.91 2.07 -13.19
C PRO A 200 -10.68 1.81 -12.31
N LEU A 201 -10.53 0.58 -11.83
CA LEU A 201 -9.40 0.18 -11.02
C LEU A 201 -8.07 0.27 -11.79
N ILE A 202 -8.13 0.02 -13.09
CA ILE A 202 -7.00 0.10 -14.01
C ILE A 202 -7.36 1.09 -15.12
N GLN A 203 -6.48 2.05 -15.40
CA GLN A 203 -6.64 3.07 -16.43
C GLN A 203 -5.51 2.97 -17.46
#